data_2fbef2a4010c609b42299f8c79e7cf10
#
_entry.id   2fbef2a4010c609b42299f8c79e7cf10
#
_cell.length_a   1.000
_cell.length_b   1.000
_cell.length_c   1.000
_cell.angle_alpha   90.00
_cell.angle_beta   90.00
_cell.angle_gamma   90.00
#
_symmetry.space_group_name_H-M   'P 1'
#
loop_
_entity.id
_entity.type
_entity.pdbx_description
1 polymer ?
#
loop_
_entity_poly.entity_id
_entity_poly.type
_entity_poly.pdbx_seq_one_letter_code
_entity_poly.pdbx_strand_id
1 'polypeptide(L)'
;FFFFLMIRRPPRSTLFPYTTLFRSAGYLKVAEIYPQNDGNFMCDVAIPNKEIACVYEKEILNRTNQNSVAISINQAIFSGNAKKLQSLLESFMLQSISSMDGANESFYHGMMLGLCAILGNRYQIRSNRESGLGRFDIQLNPLVKGIPGFLFEFKHTNDDHVDLDALADRALQQIDVKKYDTELRDAGVRPIIKIGIAFRGKTAVVKRK
;
A
#
# COMPACT_ATOMS: atom_id res chain seq x y z
N PHE A 1 -4.45 -15.60 -4.89
CA PHE A 1 -4.84 -15.22 -6.26
C PHE A 1 -5.08 -16.49 -7.04
N PHE A 2 -6.30 -16.68 -7.52
CA PHE A 2 -6.63 -17.77 -8.44
C PHE A 2 -6.54 -17.22 -9.86
N PHE A 3 -5.73 -17.81 -10.70
CA PHE A 3 -5.70 -17.53 -12.13
C PHE A 3 -6.41 -18.65 -12.88
N PHE A 4 -7.40 -18.29 -13.69
CA PHE A 4 -8.03 -19.22 -14.64
C PHE A 4 -7.21 -19.23 -15.92
N LEU A 5 -6.66 -20.36 -16.28
CA LEU A 5 -5.95 -20.55 -17.55
C LEU A 5 -6.78 -21.46 -18.46
N MET A 6 -7.18 -20.90 -19.61
CA MET A 6 -7.89 -21.68 -20.63
C MET A 6 -6.88 -22.37 -21.55
N ILE A 7 -6.84 -23.69 -21.53
CA ILE A 7 -5.88 -24.48 -22.29
C ILE A 7 -6.61 -25.16 -23.45
N ARG A 8 -6.26 -24.79 -24.69
CA ARG A 8 -6.71 -25.50 -25.89
C ARG A 8 -6.01 -26.84 -26.00
N ARG A 9 -6.74 -27.88 -26.51
CA ARG A 9 -6.12 -29.17 -26.85
C ARG A 9 -4.94 -28.93 -27.77
N PRO A 10 -3.72 -29.41 -27.41
CA PRO A 10 -2.60 -29.38 -28.34
C PRO A 10 -2.90 -30.25 -29.57
N PRO A 11 -2.44 -29.88 -30.76
CA PRO A 11 -2.48 -30.75 -31.92
C PRO A 11 -1.79 -32.06 -31.58
N ARG A 12 -2.30 -33.19 -32.12
CA ARG A 12 -1.84 -34.56 -31.82
C ARG A 12 -0.33 -34.83 -31.98
N SER A 13 0.43 -33.89 -32.53
CA SER A 13 1.87 -33.96 -32.78
C SER A 13 2.76 -33.28 -31.74
N THR A 14 2.22 -32.62 -30.72
CA THR A 14 3.03 -31.99 -29.64
C THR A 14 3.15 -32.96 -28.45
N LEU A 15 4.37 -33.43 -28.23
CA LEU A 15 4.71 -34.37 -27.14
C LEU A 15 4.54 -33.79 -25.73
N PHE A 16 4.35 -32.49 -25.59
CA PHE A 16 4.20 -31.81 -24.28
C PHE A 16 3.11 -30.74 -24.33
N PRO A 17 2.01 -30.94 -23.60
CA PRO A 17 1.05 -29.84 -23.36
C PRO A 17 1.72 -28.69 -22.62
N TYR A 18 1.34 -27.45 -22.93
CA TYR A 18 1.88 -26.22 -22.29
C TYR A 18 1.79 -26.24 -20.76
N THR A 19 0.81 -26.95 -20.19
CA THR A 19 0.69 -27.21 -18.74
C THR A 19 1.87 -27.96 -18.16
N THR A 20 2.47 -28.89 -18.94
CA THR A 20 3.65 -29.66 -18.52
C THR A 20 4.87 -28.76 -18.44
N LEU A 21 4.98 -27.74 -19.33
CA LEU A 21 6.11 -26.81 -19.32
C LEU A 21 6.12 -25.93 -18.05
N PHE A 22 4.98 -25.40 -17.67
CA PHE A 22 4.87 -24.61 -16.42
C PHE A 22 5.05 -25.49 -15.19
N ARG A 23 4.60 -26.72 -15.22
CA ARG A 23 4.80 -27.69 -14.15
C ARG A 23 6.26 -28.16 -14.05
N SER A 24 6.93 -28.37 -15.18
CA SER A 24 8.34 -28.79 -15.22
C SER A 24 9.29 -27.68 -14.83
N ALA A 25 8.92 -26.40 -15.11
CA ALA A 25 9.70 -25.23 -14.67
C ALA A 25 9.50 -24.91 -13.17
N GLY A 26 8.54 -25.54 -12.48
CA GLY A 26 8.35 -25.39 -11.04
C GLY A 26 7.74 -24.06 -10.58
N TYR A 27 7.34 -23.17 -11.50
CA TYR A 27 6.81 -21.85 -11.16
C TYR A 27 5.34 -21.85 -10.75
N LEU A 28 4.54 -22.80 -11.29
CA LEU A 28 3.13 -22.97 -10.96
C LEU A 28 2.81 -24.45 -10.78
N LYS A 29 1.89 -24.78 -9.88
CA LYS A 29 1.26 -26.10 -9.76
C LYS A 29 -0.21 -26.01 -10.17
N VAL A 30 -0.71 -27.04 -10.83
CA VAL A 30 -2.14 -27.22 -11.06
C VAL A 30 -2.77 -27.71 -9.76
N ALA A 31 -3.77 -26.98 -9.28
CA ALA A 31 -4.54 -27.32 -8.08
C ALA A 31 -5.73 -28.21 -8.45
N GLU A 32 -6.53 -27.80 -9.44
CA GLU A 32 -7.70 -28.54 -9.93
C GLU A 32 -7.83 -28.42 -11.45
N ILE A 33 -8.47 -29.43 -12.08
CA ILE A 33 -8.71 -29.47 -13.53
C ILE A 33 -10.20 -29.71 -13.77
N TYR A 34 -10.80 -28.87 -14.60
CA TYR A 34 -12.22 -28.92 -14.96
C TYR A 34 -12.36 -29.20 -16.46
N PRO A 35 -12.93 -30.35 -16.86
CA PRO A 35 -13.23 -30.60 -18.26
C PRO A 35 -14.35 -29.68 -18.76
N GLN A 36 -14.22 -29.16 -19.98
CA GLN A 36 -15.24 -28.36 -20.64
C GLN A 36 -15.95 -29.13 -21.77
N ASN A 37 -17.18 -28.73 -22.09
CA ASN A 37 -18.01 -29.43 -23.09
C ASN A 37 -17.44 -29.35 -24.51
N ASP A 38 -16.51 -28.44 -24.79
CA ASP A 38 -15.81 -28.27 -26.08
C ASP A 38 -14.54 -29.13 -26.21
N GLY A 39 -14.28 -29.99 -25.22
CA GLY A 39 -13.09 -30.82 -25.16
C GLY A 39 -11.83 -30.13 -24.71
N ASN A 40 -11.94 -28.88 -24.27
CA ASN A 40 -10.89 -28.14 -23.58
C ASN A 40 -10.91 -28.43 -22.07
N PHE A 41 -9.86 -27.98 -21.39
CA PHE A 41 -9.75 -28.07 -19.93
C PHE A 41 -9.49 -26.68 -19.36
N MET A 42 -10.17 -26.36 -18.27
CA MET A 42 -9.84 -25.25 -17.42
C MET A 42 -9.12 -25.78 -16.19
N CYS A 43 -8.10 -25.08 -15.72
CA CYS A 43 -7.40 -25.49 -14.51
C CYS A 43 -7.16 -24.31 -13.59
N ASP A 44 -7.28 -24.58 -12.30
CA ASP A 44 -6.81 -23.68 -11.27
C ASP A 44 -5.33 -23.89 -11.07
N VAL A 45 -4.57 -22.78 -11.08
CA VAL A 45 -3.13 -22.82 -10.84
C VAL A 45 -2.81 -22.09 -9.52
N ALA A 46 -1.85 -22.66 -8.79
CA ALA A 46 -1.39 -22.10 -7.54
C ALA A 46 0.15 -22.03 -7.50
N ILE A 47 0.66 -21.15 -6.67
CA ILE A 47 2.10 -21.06 -6.38
C ILE A 47 2.50 -22.31 -5.58
N PRO A 48 3.55 -23.06 -5.99
CA PRO A 48 3.86 -24.37 -5.42
C PRO A 48 4.40 -24.32 -3.98
N ASN A 49 5.16 -23.28 -3.62
CA ASN A 49 5.80 -23.14 -2.32
C ASN A 49 6.14 -21.67 -2.00
N LYS A 50 6.61 -21.42 -0.77
CA LYS A 50 6.97 -20.08 -0.29
C LYS A 50 8.14 -19.48 -1.03
N GLU A 51 9.10 -20.28 -1.50
CA GLU A 51 10.28 -19.79 -2.21
C GLU A 51 9.87 -19.18 -3.56
N ILE A 52 9.01 -19.86 -4.29
CA ILE A 52 8.45 -19.34 -5.54
C ILE A 52 7.53 -18.13 -5.28
N ALA A 53 6.76 -18.12 -4.18
CA ALA A 53 6.00 -16.94 -3.78
C ALA A 53 6.92 -15.73 -3.59
N CYS A 54 8.04 -15.88 -2.90
CA CYS A 54 9.04 -14.82 -2.73
C CYS A 54 9.67 -14.38 -4.07
N VAL A 55 9.88 -15.30 -5.01
CA VAL A 55 10.38 -14.96 -6.36
C VAL A 55 9.35 -14.11 -7.11
N TYR A 56 8.08 -14.50 -7.10
CA TYR A 56 7.01 -13.72 -7.71
C TYR A 56 6.85 -12.34 -7.05
N GLU A 57 6.85 -12.29 -5.72
CA GLU A 57 6.80 -11.01 -5.01
C GLU A 57 7.96 -10.10 -5.41
N LYS A 58 9.19 -10.62 -5.42
CA LYS A 58 10.38 -9.85 -5.83
C LYS A 58 10.30 -9.42 -7.29
N GLU A 59 9.87 -10.30 -8.19
CA GLU A 59 9.79 -9.98 -9.61
C GLU A 59 8.68 -8.98 -9.92
N ILE A 60 7.50 -9.14 -9.30
CA ILE A 60 6.42 -8.15 -9.39
C ILE A 60 6.88 -6.83 -8.80
N LEU A 61 7.48 -6.85 -7.61
CA LEU A 61 8.05 -5.68 -6.98
C LEU A 61 9.14 -5.05 -7.87
N ASN A 62 10.05 -5.82 -8.46
CA ASN A 62 11.08 -5.30 -9.35
C ASN A 62 10.50 -4.69 -10.63
N ARG A 63 9.52 -5.32 -11.25
CA ARG A 63 8.88 -4.81 -12.47
C ARG A 63 7.97 -3.61 -12.21
N THR A 64 7.30 -3.59 -11.06
CA THR A 64 6.55 -2.41 -10.61
C THR A 64 7.46 -1.35 -10.00
N ASN A 65 8.65 -1.73 -9.53
CA ASN A 65 9.50 -0.95 -8.64
C ASN A 65 10.85 -0.53 -9.23
N GLN A 66 11.13 -0.75 -10.50
CA GLN A 66 12.38 -0.17 -11.04
C GLN A 66 12.45 1.35 -10.83
N ASN A 67 11.34 1.97 -10.40
CA ASN A 67 11.24 3.34 -9.86
C ASN A 67 10.01 3.55 -8.97
N SER A 68 9.63 2.64 -8.09
CA SER A 68 8.41 2.92 -7.35
C SER A 68 8.68 3.90 -6.22
N VAL A 69 8.28 5.12 -6.49
CA VAL A 69 8.14 6.21 -5.53
C VAL A 69 7.43 5.73 -4.26
N ALA A 70 6.47 4.81 -4.39
CA ALA A 70 5.74 4.23 -3.26
C ALA A 70 6.66 3.50 -2.26
N ILE A 71 7.66 2.72 -2.71
CA ILE A 71 8.65 2.09 -1.81
C ILE A 71 9.51 3.15 -1.13
N SER A 72 9.96 4.13 -1.89
CA SER A 72 10.78 5.22 -1.34
C SER A 72 9.99 6.03 -0.30
N ILE A 73 8.70 6.28 -0.53
CA ILE A 73 7.79 6.91 0.42
C ILE A 73 7.67 6.06 1.69
N ASN A 74 7.43 4.76 1.56
CA ASN A 74 7.35 3.87 2.72
C ASN A 74 8.67 3.80 3.49
N GLN A 75 9.82 3.75 2.81
CA GLN A 75 11.13 3.84 3.47
C GLN A 75 11.30 5.16 4.22
N ALA A 76 10.83 6.28 3.67
CA ALA A 76 10.88 7.57 4.34
C ALA A 76 9.97 7.62 5.58
N ILE A 77 8.79 6.99 5.54
CA ILE A 77 7.91 6.80 6.70
C ILE A 77 8.64 6.04 7.80
N PHE A 78 9.24 4.89 7.49
CA PHE A 78 9.95 4.06 8.48
C PHE A 78 11.21 4.71 9.03
N SER A 79 12.01 5.36 8.19
CA SER A 79 13.22 6.05 8.64
C SER A 79 12.93 7.32 9.44
N GLY A 80 11.66 7.78 9.43
CA GLY A 80 11.23 8.97 10.11
C GLY A 80 11.78 10.27 9.52
N ASN A 81 12.21 10.25 8.29
CA ASN A 81 12.71 11.43 7.62
C ASN A 81 11.55 12.22 6.99
N ALA A 82 10.96 13.13 7.77
CA ALA A 82 9.82 13.95 7.36
C ALA A 82 10.13 14.77 6.09
N LYS A 83 11.32 15.37 5.98
CA LYS A 83 11.73 16.14 4.80
C LYS A 83 11.81 15.28 3.54
N LYS A 84 12.37 14.06 3.66
CA LYS A 84 12.43 13.12 2.54
C LYS A 84 11.03 12.65 2.14
N LEU A 85 10.17 12.35 3.12
CA LEU A 85 8.78 11.99 2.87
C LEU A 85 8.03 13.11 2.13
N GLN A 86 8.18 14.35 2.57
CA GLN A 86 7.60 15.52 1.92
C GLN A 86 8.05 15.64 0.46
N SER A 87 9.36 15.64 0.20
CA SER A 87 9.92 15.75 -1.15
C SER A 87 9.44 14.62 -2.09
N LEU A 88 9.32 13.39 -1.57
CA LEU A 88 8.83 12.25 -2.35
C LEU A 88 7.32 12.36 -2.65
N LEU A 89 6.52 12.84 -1.70
CA LEU A 89 5.09 13.07 -1.92
C LEU A 89 4.87 14.17 -2.97
N GLU A 90 5.59 15.29 -2.89
CA GLU A 90 5.52 16.37 -3.86
C GLU A 90 5.93 15.89 -5.25
N SER A 91 7.05 15.15 -5.36
CA SER A 91 7.50 14.56 -6.62
C SER A 91 6.46 13.60 -7.21
N PHE A 92 5.86 12.75 -6.38
CA PHE A 92 4.79 11.85 -6.80
C PHE A 92 3.57 12.61 -7.32
N MET A 93 3.12 13.63 -6.59
CA MET A 93 1.98 14.45 -6.99
C MET A 93 2.25 15.23 -8.28
N LEU A 94 3.47 15.75 -8.45
CA LEU A 94 3.87 16.46 -9.68
C LEU A 94 3.80 15.55 -10.91
N GLN A 95 4.20 14.28 -10.78
CA GLN A 95 4.25 13.33 -11.90
C GLN A 95 2.91 12.66 -12.18
N SER A 96 2.07 12.45 -11.15
CA SER A 96 0.92 11.56 -11.23
C SER A 96 -0.43 12.25 -11.21
N ILE A 97 -0.49 13.53 -10.80
CA ILE A 97 -1.75 14.25 -10.61
C ILE A 97 -1.88 15.34 -11.67
N SER A 98 -3.02 15.34 -12.37
CA SER A 98 -3.40 16.44 -13.25
C SER A 98 -3.81 17.67 -12.42
N SER A 99 -3.55 18.86 -12.94
CA SER A 99 -4.08 20.10 -12.36
C SER A 99 -5.61 20.21 -12.43
N MET A 100 -6.25 19.35 -13.24
CA MET A 100 -7.72 19.25 -13.39
C MET A 100 -8.36 18.33 -12.35
N ASP A 101 -7.58 17.48 -11.67
CA ASP A 101 -8.07 16.58 -10.62
C ASP A 101 -8.26 17.42 -9.36
N GLY A 102 -9.44 18.01 -9.18
CA GLY A 102 -9.77 18.83 -8.01
C GLY A 102 -9.38 18.14 -6.69
N ALA A 103 -8.15 18.35 -6.24
CA ALA A 103 -7.59 17.71 -5.07
C ALA A 103 -8.33 18.22 -3.82
N ASN A 104 -9.18 17.38 -3.26
CA ASN A 104 -9.89 17.58 -2.01
C ASN A 104 -9.33 16.65 -0.93
N GLU A 105 -9.82 16.79 0.29
CA GLU A 105 -9.37 15.96 1.43
C GLU A 105 -9.50 14.46 1.16
N SER A 106 -10.60 14.03 0.55
CA SER A 106 -10.84 12.61 0.21
C SER A 106 -9.84 12.08 -0.80
N PHE A 107 -9.39 12.93 -1.73
CA PHE A 107 -8.35 12.57 -2.70
C PHE A 107 -7.01 12.27 -2.02
N TYR A 108 -6.53 13.18 -1.16
CA TYR A 108 -5.25 12.99 -0.46
C TYR A 108 -5.31 11.80 0.50
N HIS A 109 -6.44 11.62 1.18
CA HIS A 109 -6.67 10.46 2.02
C HIS A 109 -6.61 9.15 1.21
N GLY A 110 -7.31 9.06 0.07
CA GLY A 110 -7.28 7.88 -0.80
C GLY A 110 -5.90 7.61 -1.39
N MET A 111 -5.18 8.65 -1.81
CA MET A 111 -3.80 8.57 -2.29
C MET A 111 -2.88 7.98 -1.21
N MET A 112 -2.90 8.52 0.00
CA MET A 112 -2.07 8.05 1.11
C MET A 112 -2.44 6.63 1.54
N LEU A 113 -3.72 6.28 1.54
CA LEU A 113 -4.19 4.92 1.82
C LEU A 113 -3.65 3.93 0.78
N GLY A 114 -3.68 4.28 -0.51
CA GLY A 114 -3.10 3.48 -1.59
C GLY A 114 -1.58 3.29 -1.45
N LEU A 115 -0.86 4.36 -1.09
CA LEU A 115 0.59 4.29 -0.84
C LEU A 115 0.93 3.41 0.37
N CYS A 116 0.09 3.41 1.40
CA CYS A 116 0.26 2.54 2.57
C CYS A 116 -0.13 1.08 2.29
N ALA A 117 -0.93 0.78 1.26
CA ALA A 117 -1.43 -0.57 0.98
C ALA A 117 -0.32 -1.61 0.77
N ILE A 118 0.85 -1.19 0.26
CA ILE A 118 2.05 -2.03 0.11
C ILE A 118 2.52 -2.62 1.45
N LEU A 119 2.19 -1.97 2.57
CA LEU A 119 2.57 -2.41 3.91
C LEU A 119 1.63 -3.46 4.51
N GLY A 120 0.60 -3.88 3.77
CA GLY A 120 -0.44 -4.80 4.26
C GLY A 120 0.05 -6.18 4.70
N ASN A 121 1.27 -6.59 4.31
CA ASN A 121 1.91 -7.80 4.77
C ASN A 121 2.54 -7.68 6.19
N ARG A 122 2.77 -6.46 6.67
CA ARG A 122 3.40 -6.17 7.98
C ARG A 122 2.50 -5.37 8.91
N TYR A 123 1.49 -4.69 8.36
CA TYR A 123 0.57 -3.83 9.09
C TYR A 123 -0.87 -4.11 8.74
N GLN A 124 -1.73 -4.11 9.74
CA GLN A 124 -3.15 -3.94 9.55
C GLN A 124 -3.41 -2.45 9.33
N ILE A 125 -3.82 -2.10 8.12
CA ILE A 125 -4.12 -0.72 7.74
C ILE A 125 -5.57 -0.44 8.08
N ARG A 126 -5.81 0.60 8.86
CA ARG A 126 -7.13 1.07 9.25
C ARG A 126 -7.30 2.51 8.81
N SER A 127 -8.45 2.81 8.28
CA SER A 127 -8.78 4.13 7.73
C SER A 127 -10.12 4.59 8.25
N ASN A 128 -10.21 5.89 8.57
CA ASN A 128 -11.45 6.53 9.01
C ASN A 128 -12.18 5.82 10.17
N ARG A 129 -11.44 5.27 11.14
CA ARG A 129 -12.00 4.63 12.32
C ARG A 129 -11.97 5.54 13.55
N GLU A 130 -12.94 5.31 14.40
CA GLU A 130 -12.98 5.98 15.69
C GLU A 130 -11.92 5.41 16.63
N SER A 131 -11.17 6.28 17.28
CA SER A 131 -10.25 5.97 18.37
C SER A 131 -10.12 7.18 19.29
N GLY A 132 -10.08 6.93 20.58
CA GLY A 132 -10.06 8.00 21.58
C GLY A 132 -11.31 8.89 21.48
N LEU A 133 -11.11 10.19 21.26
CA LEU A 133 -12.18 11.20 21.23
C LEU A 133 -12.55 11.63 19.79
N GLY A 134 -12.31 10.80 18.77
CA GLY A 134 -12.66 11.15 17.41
C GLY A 134 -12.24 10.09 16.38
N ARG A 135 -12.11 10.50 15.14
CA ARG A 135 -11.80 9.65 14.01
C ARG A 135 -10.44 10.04 13.44
N PHE A 136 -9.51 9.10 13.33
CA PHE A 136 -8.22 9.29 12.67
C PHE A 136 -8.33 9.00 11.16
N ASP A 137 -7.42 9.56 10.38
CA ASP A 137 -7.41 9.31 8.94
C ASP A 137 -6.81 7.94 8.61
N ILE A 138 -5.56 7.67 8.97
CA ILE A 138 -4.92 6.36 8.74
C ILE A 138 -4.14 5.91 9.97
N GLN A 139 -4.32 4.66 10.33
CA GLN A 139 -3.56 3.95 11.37
C GLN A 139 -2.90 2.71 10.76
N LEU A 140 -1.61 2.53 11.02
CA LEU A 140 -0.88 1.31 10.73
C LEU A 140 -0.63 0.56 12.04
N ASN A 141 -1.38 -0.52 12.25
CA ASN A 141 -1.24 -1.37 13.42
C ASN A 141 -0.32 -2.56 13.08
N PRO A 142 0.84 -2.70 13.73
CA PRO A 142 1.80 -3.73 13.40
C PRO A 142 1.25 -5.14 13.62
N LEU A 143 1.43 -6.02 12.64
CA LEU A 143 1.13 -7.46 12.73
C LEU A 143 2.28 -8.25 13.36
N VAL A 144 3.47 -7.63 13.45
CA VAL A 144 4.70 -8.22 13.99
C VAL A 144 5.17 -7.40 15.19
N LYS A 145 5.57 -8.06 16.26
CA LYS A 145 6.12 -7.39 17.45
C LYS A 145 7.45 -6.69 17.15
N GLY A 146 7.70 -5.57 17.81
CA GLY A 146 8.98 -4.87 17.75
C GLY A 146 9.11 -3.86 16.61
N ILE A 147 8.07 -3.65 15.81
CA ILE A 147 8.02 -2.58 14.81
C ILE A 147 7.07 -1.47 15.26
N PRO A 148 7.31 -0.20 14.86
CA PRO A 148 6.49 0.93 15.27
C PRO A 148 5.06 0.87 14.73
N GLY A 149 4.11 1.42 15.47
CA GLY A 149 2.80 1.80 14.93
C GLY A 149 2.84 3.22 14.37
N PHE A 150 1.97 3.52 13.41
CA PHE A 150 1.88 4.85 12.81
C PHE A 150 0.46 5.38 12.85
N LEU A 151 0.36 6.70 13.05
CA LEU A 151 -0.87 7.47 12.95
C LEU A 151 -0.64 8.64 12.00
N PHE A 152 -1.54 8.77 11.04
CA PHE A 152 -1.54 9.88 10.10
C PHE A 152 -2.81 10.70 10.29
N GLU A 153 -2.63 12.00 10.23
CA GLU A 153 -3.70 12.98 10.16
C GLU A 153 -3.40 13.95 9.04
N PHE A 154 -4.39 14.20 8.20
CA PHE A 154 -4.27 15.04 7.02
C PHE A 154 -5.05 16.34 7.18
N LYS A 155 -4.54 17.39 6.60
CA LYS A 155 -5.22 18.65 6.43
C LYS A 155 -5.04 19.11 5.00
N HIS A 156 -6.04 19.80 4.50
CA HIS A 156 -6.04 20.32 3.15
C HIS A 156 -6.52 21.78 3.14
N THR A 157 -5.96 22.57 2.26
CA THR A 157 -6.42 23.93 1.96
C THR A 157 -6.24 24.25 0.49
N ASN A 158 -7.14 25.04 -0.05
CA ASN A 158 -7.01 25.67 -1.38
C ASN A 158 -6.61 27.16 -1.26
N ASP A 159 -6.51 27.68 -0.04
CA ASP A 159 -6.16 29.07 0.21
C ASP A 159 -4.64 29.24 0.28
N ASP A 160 -4.09 30.04 -0.62
CA ASP A 160 -2.66 30.32 -0.73
C ASP A 160 -2.11 31.12 0.47
N HIS A 161 -2.99 31.81 1.22
CA HIS A 161 -2.59 32.58 2.40
C HIS A 161 -2.45 31.74 3.66
N VAL A 162 -2.92 30.49 3.64
CA VAL A 162 -2.80 29.57 4.79
C VAL A 162 -1.37 29.06 4.90
N ASP A 163 -0.76 29.20 6.06
CA ASP A 163 0.54 28.61 6.36
C ASP A 163 0.41 27.08 6.49
N LEU A 164 1.02 26.36 5.56
CA LEU A 164 1.01 24.88 5.54
C LEU A 164 1.80 24.27 6.71
N ASP A 165 2.86 24.93 7.18
CA ASP A 165 3.59 24.47 8.37
C ASP A 165 2.68 24.49 9.60
N ALA A 166 1.97 25.59 9.84
CA ALA A 166 1.01 25.69 10.92
C ALA A 166 -0.17 24.71 10.75
N LEU A 167 -0.57 24.41 9.51
CA LEU A 167 -1.64 23.45 9.23
C LEU A 167 -1.21 22.00 9.54
N ALA A 168 0.04 21.64 9.21
CA ALA A 168 0.62 20.33 9.54
C ALA A 168 0.81 20.15 11.05
N ASP A 169 1.20 21.21 11.77
CA ASP A 169 1.27 21.20 13.23
C ASP A 169 -0.11 21.00 13.87
N ARG A 170 -1.16 21.60 13.31
CA ARG A 170 -2.56 21.36 13.74
C ARG A 170 -2.98 19.90 13.53
N ALA A 171 -2.55 19.27 12.44
CA ALA A 171 -2.78 17.84 12.23
C ALA A 171 -2.13 16.99 13.34
N LEU A 172 -0.87 17.23 13.67
CA LEU A 172 -0.20 16.55 14.80
C LEU A 172 -0.88 16.80 16.14
N GLN A 173 -1.27 18.04 16.42
CA GLN A 173 -1.98 18.39 17.66
C GLN A 173 -3.33 17.64 17.76
N GLN A 174 -4.04 17.49 16.65
CA GLN A 174 -5.32 16.78 16.63
C GLN A 174 -5.15 15.33 17.07
N ILE A 175 -4.08 14.62 16.62
CA ILE A 175 -3.79 13.26 17.05
C ILE A 175 -3.64 13.19 18.59
N ASP A 176 -2.93 14.18 19.18
CA ASP A 176 -2.67 14.20 20.62
C ASP A 176 -3.94 14.56 21.41
N VAL A 177 -4.62 15.64 21.04
CA VAL A 177 -5.83 16.14 21.72
C VAL A 177 -6.96 15.11 21.67
N LYS A 178 -7.13 14.45 20.52
CA LYS A 178 -8.16 13.43 20.33
C LYS A 178 -7.74 12.03 20.80
N LYS A 179 -6.50 11.88 21.27
CA LYS A 179 -5.96 10.60 21.78
C LYS A 179 -6.14 9.44 20.81
N TYR A 180 -5.87 9.67 19.53
CA TYR A 180 -6.02 8.65 18.49
C TYR A 180 -5.10 7.42 18.70
N ASP A 181 -4.03 7.58 19.47
CA ASP A 181 -3.08 6.52 19.82
C ASP A 181 -3.56 5.55 20.92
N THR A 182 -4.76 5.75 21.47
CA THR A 182 -5.28 4.92 22.57
C THR A 182 -5.30 3.43 22.22
N GLU A 183 -5.88 3.06 21.07
CA GLU A 183 -5.96 1.66 20.64
C GLU A 183 -4.58 1.00 20.47
N LEU A 184 -3.61 1.72 19.87
CA LEU A 184 -2.24 1.23 19.72
C LEU A 184 -1.53 1.07 21.06
N ARG A 185 -1.75 2.01 22.00
CA ARG A 185 -1.18 1.94 23.34
C ARG A 185 -1.73 0.76 24.14
N ASP A 186 -3.03 0.55 24.07
CA ASP A 186 -3.72 -0.56 24.76
C ASP A 186 -3.28 -1.92 24.20
N ALA A 187 -2.99 -1.98 22.89
CA ALA A 187 -2.38 -3.15 22.24
C ALA A 187 -0.88 -3.33 22.56
N GLY A 188 -0.28 -2.45 23.37
CA GLY A 188 1.14 -2.53 23.75
C GLY A 188 2.11 -2.14 22.63
N VAL A 189 1.64 -1.47 21.57
CA VAL A 189 2.49 -1.06 20.44
C VAL A 189 3.41 0.08 20.87
N ARG A 190 4.72 -0.11 20.68
CA ARG A 190 5.74 0.90 20.96
C ARG A 190 6.94 0.72 20.01
N PRO A 191 7.53 1.79 19.46
CA PRO A 191 7.05 3.18 19.55
C PRO A 191 5.80 3.43 18.66
N ILE A 192 5.09 4.53 18.94
CA ILE A 192 4.00 5.04 18.09
C ILE A 192 4.47 6.34 17.48
N ILE A 193 4.48 6.38 16.14
CA ILE A 193 4.94 7.53 15.37
C ILE A 193 3.72 8.26 14.83
N LYS A 194 3.65 9.55 15.09
CA LYS A 194 2.58 10.45 14.67
C LYS A 194 3.06 11.31 13.52
N ILE A 195 2.28 11.38 12.46
CA ILE A 195 2.63 12.12 11.24
C ILE A 195 1.43 13.01 10.87
N GLY A 196 1.66 14.30 10.87
CA GLY A 196 0.72 15.30 10.38
C GLY A 196 1.15 15.77 9.00
N ILE A 197 0.24 15.76 8.03
CA ILE A 197 0.52 16.22 6.67
C ILE A 197 -0.51 17.26 6.26
N ALA A 198 -0.03 18.40 5.78
CA ALA A 198 -0.85 19.43 5.18
C ALA A 198 -0.61 19.48 3.67
N PHE A 199 -1.70 19.53 2.89
CA PHE A 199 -1.67 19.54 1.43
C PHE A 199 -2.28 20.83 0.86
N ARG A 200 -1.68 21.33 -0.23
CA ARG A 200 -2.25 22.36 -1.10
C ARG A 200 -1.83 22.09 -2.54
N GLY A 201 -2.78 21.66 -3.38
CA GLY A 201 -2.49 21.24 -4.75
C GLY A 201 -1.42 20.14 -4.79
N LYS A 202 -0.26 20.43 -5.36
CA LYS A 202 0.87 19.48 -5.45
C LYS A 202 1.95 19.71 -4.39
N THR A 203 1.71 20.60 -3.45
CA THR A 203 2.62 20.90 -2.34
C THR A 203 2.17 20.18 -1.08
N ALA A 204 3.12 19.69 -0.32
CA ALA A 204 2.88 19.05 0.97
C ALA A 204 3.85 19.58 2.03
N VAL A 205 3.40 19.64 3.28
CA VAL A 205 4.26 19.83 4.45
C VAL A 205 4.05 18.66 5.39
N VAL A 206 5.14 18.04 5.81
CA VAL A 206 5.13 16.84 6.67
C VAL A 206 5.79 17.17 8.00
N LYS A 207 5.05 16.94 9.07
CA LYS A 207 5.54 17.02 10.46
C LYS A 207 5.46 15.65 11.11
N ARG A 208 6.36 15.39 12.05
CA ARG A 208 6.46 14.12 12.77
C ARG A 208 6.74 14.34 14.25
N LYS A 209 6.18 13.44 15.06
CA LYS A 209 6.44 13.34 16.50
C LYS A 209 6.61 11.88 16.92
#